data_30c5cd54454e57c89620495adbc658c6
#
_entry.id   30c5cd54454e57c89620495adbc658c6
#
_cell.length_a   1.000
_cell.length_b   1.000
_cell.length_c   1.000
_cell.angle_alpha   90.00
_cell.angle_beta   90.00
_cell.angle_gamma   90.00
#
_symmetry.space_group_name_H-M   'P 1'
#
loop_
_entity.id
_entity.type
_entity.pdbx_description
1 polymer ?
#
loop_
_entity_poly.entity_id
_entity_poly.type
_entity_poly.pdbx_seq_one_letter_code
_entity_poly.pdbx_strand_id
1 'polypeptide(L)'
;MKKYAVFAHYDSECKIDNYVINYLKEIRKNCDVVVFVSDSDLSAEEVEKLQPYSDINICKKHGEYDFGSYKRGFFTIKNDLTEEDELFFINDSCFCIGNIDKFFNMKNADSFAVMKETETNSLHSWFLGFSSKVFLSPDFCDFMESVQKEKTKNDVIKKYEVGISRMMQKNGFVLDSFFVRKIKTTKKYGIIFVIKIFRYLCEFGQNFLFPKEIWRAFIMPEPGFL
;
A
#
# COMPACT_ATOMS: atom_id res chain seq x y z
N MET A 1 -13.13 -16.55 8.56
CA MET A 1 -12.59 -15.17 8.32
C MET A 1 -11.09 -15.31 8.14
N LYS A 2 -10.62 -15.05 6.93
CA LYS A 2 -9.19 -14.99 6.61
C LYS A 2 -8.81 -13.58 6.20
N LYS A 3 -7.55 -13.23 6.40
CA LYS A 3 -6.97 -11.97 5.92
C LYS A 3 -6.02 -12.25 4.76
N TYR A 4 -6.28 -11.62 3.63
CA TYR A 4 -5.50 -11.73 2.41
C TYR A 4 -4.73 -10.43 2.19
N ALA A 5 -3.44 -10.51 1.88
CA ALA A 5 -2.64 -9.37 1.49
C ALA A 5 -2.09 -9.55 0.07
N VAL A 6 -2.23 -8.53 -0.76
CA VAL A 6 -1.50 -8.38 -2.01
C VAL A 6 -0.41 -7.35 -1.79
N PHE A 7 0.83 -7.78 -1.83
CA PHE A 7 2.00 -6.91 -1.66
C PHE A 7 2.61 -6.56 -3.01
N ALA A 8 2.55 -5.29 -3.39
CA ALA A 8 3.14 -4.78 -4.61
C ALA A 8 4.59 -4.34 -4.38
N HIS A 9 5.50 -4.84 -5.20
CA HIS A 9 6.93 -4.57 -5.15
C HIS A 9 7.45 -4.07 -6.49
N TYR A 10 8.42 -3.17 -6.43
CA TYR A 10 9.23 -2.78 -7.58
C TYR A 10 10.66 -2.44 -7.16
N ASP A 11 11.62 -3.01 -7.86
CA ASP A 11 13.02 -2.65 -7.72
C ASP A 11 13.72 -2.60 -9.10
N SER A 12 14.46 -1.52 -9.36
CA SER A 12 15.14 -1.29 -10.65
C SER A 12 16.30 -2.25 -10.90
N GLU A 13 16.90 -2.80 -9.84
CA GLU A 13 17.98 -3.78 -9.91
C GLU A 13 17.49 -5.23 -9.83
N CYS A 14 16.17 -5.43 -9.81
CA CYS A 14 15.52 -6.74 -9.68
C CYS A 14 15.98 -7.51 -8.43
N LYS A 15 16.00 -6.82 -7.28
CA LYS A 15 16.41 -7.36 -5.98
C LYS A 15 15.30 -7.20 -4.93
N ILE A 16 15.35 -8.06 -3.94
CA ILE A 16 14.51 -7.97 -2.73
C ILE A 16 15.40 -7.53 -1.57
N ASP A 17 15.24 -6.26 -1.19
CA ASP A 17 15.97 -5.67 -0.08
C ASP A 17 15.49 -6.16 1.29
N ASN A 18 16.35 -6.06 2.29
CA ASN A 18 16.03 -6.46 3.66
C ASN A 18 14.82 -5.71 4.27
N TYR A 19 14.56 -4.46 3.87
CA TYR A 19 13.39 -3.72 4.37
C TYR A 19 12.08 -4.32 3.84
N VAL A 20 12.05 -4.88 2.62
CA VAL A 20 10.91 -5.60 2.04
C VAL A 20 10.65 -6.88 2.85
N ILE A 21 11.71 -7.64 3.13
CA ILE A 21 11.62 -8.84 3.97
C ILE A 21 11.10 -8.52 5.36
N ASN A 22 11.58 -7.44 5.99
CA ASN A 22 11.09 -7.00 7.29
C ASN A 22 9.62 -6.60 7.25
N TYR A 23 9.17 -5.97 6.17
CA TYR A 23 7.77 -5.61 6.01
C TYR A 23 6.89 -6.85 5.81
N LEU A 24 7.32 -7.79 4.97
CA LEU A 24 6.61 -9.06 4.74
C LEU A 24 6.50 -9.90 6.02
N LYS A 25 7.51 -9.90 6.90
CA LYS A 25 7.44 -10.54 8.22
C LYS A 25 6.28 -10.01 9.07
N GLU A 26 6.09 -8.69 9.09
CA GLU A 26 4.99 -8.07 9.85
C GLU A 26 3.63 -8.32 9.19
N ILE A 27 3.56 -8.31 7.86
CA ILE A 27 2.33 -8.66 7.12
C ILE A 27 1.95 -10.12 7.39
N ARG A 28 2.91 -11.05 7.33
CA ARG A 28 2.66 -12.48 7.56
C ARG A 28 2.12 -12.81 8.95
N LYS A 29 2.45 -12.03 9.97
CA LYS A 29 1.88 -12.19 11.32
C LYS A 29 0.38 -11.88 11.36
N ASN A 30 -0.10 -11.06 10.44
CA ASN A 30 -1.45 -10.50 10.42
C ASN A 30 -2.34 -11.09 9.32
N CYS A 31 -1.75 -11.73 8.30
CA CYS A 31 -2.48 -12.24 7.14
C CYS A 31 -2.29 -13.75 6.97
N ASP A 32 -3.38 -14.43 6.68
CA ASP A 32 -3.42 -15.89 6.44
C ASP A 32 -2.86 -16.25 5.06
N VAL A 33 -3.07 -15.35 4.07
CA VAL A 33 -2.59 -15.51 2.70
C VAL A 33 -1.88 -14.22 2.25
N VAL A 34 -0.64 -14.36 1.76
CA VAL A 34 0.16 -13.26 1.22
C VAL A 34 0.52 -13.55 -0.23
N VAL A 35 0.05 -12.69 -1.13
CA VAL A 35 0.40 -12.70 -2.55
C VAL A 35 1.43 -11.61 -2.81
N PHE A 36 2.64 -12.00 -3.15
CA PHE A 36 3.70 -11.06 -3.54
C PHE A 36 3.68 -10.87 -5.05
N VAL A 37 3.58 -9.63 -5.49
CA VAL A 37 3.60 -9.28 -6.92
C VAL A 37 4.67 -8.24 -7.18
N SER A 38 5.65 -8.58 -8.01
CA SER A 38 6.73 -7.66 -8.39
C SER A 38 6.59 -7.19 -9.84
N ASP A 39 6.72 -5.87 -10.05
CA ASP A 39 6.91 -5.27 -11.37
C ASP A 39 8.40 -5.27 -11.78
N SER A 40 9.11 -6.34 -11.40
CA SER A 40 10.52 -6.59 -11.74
C SER A 40 10.69 -8.08 -12.09
N ASP A 41 11.58 -8.37 -13.04
CA ASP A 41 11.94 -9.74 -13.40
C ASP A 41 12.96 -10.29 -12.37
N LEU A 42 12.46 -10.81 -11.25
CA LEU A 42 13.29 -11.34 -10.18
C LEU A 42 13.91 -12.69 -10.56
N SER A 43 15.18 -12.92 -10.15
CA SER A 43 15.83 -14.22 -10.28
C SER A 43 15.22 -15.27 -9.33
N ALA A 44 15.45 -16.54 -9.59
CA ALA A 44 15.01 -17.63 -8.71
C ALA A 44 15.56 -17.48 -7.29
N GLU A 45 16.82 -17.02 -7.14
CA GLU A 45 17.47 -16.76 -5.86
C GLU A 45 16.74 -15.65 -5.07
N GLU A 46 16.32 -14.57 -5.75
CA GLU A 46 15.56 -13.50 -5.11
C GLU A 46 14.16 -13.99 -4.69
N VAL A 47 13.50 -14.78 -5.53
CA VAL A 47 12.17 -15.35 -5.21
C VAL A 47 12.25 -16.33 -4.03
N GLU A 48 13.34 -17.07 -3.87
CA GLU A 48 13.53 -17.99 -2.75
C GLU A 48 13.51 -17.28 -1.39
N LYS A 49 13.96 -16.03 -1.31
CA LYS A 49 13.89 -15.20 -0.08
C LYS A 49 12.46 -14.97 0.41
N LEU A 50 11.47 -15.11 -0.47
CA LEU A 50 10.06 -14.86 -0.16
C LEU A 50 9.36 -16.06 0.49
N GLN A 51 9.88 -17.29 0.31
CA GLN A 51 9.23 -18.54 0.74
C GLN A 51 8.65 -18.53 2.17
N PRO A 52 9.35 -17.97 3.18
CA PRO A 52 8.81 -17.93 4.53
C PRO A 52 7.66 -16.91 4.73
N TYR A 53 7.43 -16.00 3.77
CA TYR A 53 6.63 -14.81 3.99
C TYR A 53 5.47 -14.64 3.00
N SER A 54 5.47 -15.37 1.89
CA SER A 54 4.42 -15.30 0.86
C SER A 54 4.02 -16.69 0.40
N ASP A 55 2.74 -16.84 0.05
CA ASP A 55 2.14 -18.09 -0.42
C ASP A 55 2.18 -18.17 -1.95
N ILE A 56 2.02 -17.01 -2.63
CA ILE A 56 1.99 -16.90 -4.08
C ILE A 56 2.95 -15.79 -4.52
N ASN A 57 3.81 -16.07 -5.51
CA ASN A 57 4.77 -15.13 -6.03
C ASN A 57 4.57 -14.91 -7.53
N ILE A 58 4.32 -13.67 -7.95
CA ILE A 58 4.18 -13.24 -9.34
C ILE A 58 5.29 -12.21 -9.61
N CYS A 59 6.43 -12.68 -10.13
CA CYS A 59 7.65 -11.88 -10.26
C CYS A 59 7.98 -11.66 -11.73
N LYS A 60 7.20 -10.82 -12.39
CA LYS A 60 7.37 -10.50 -13.81
C LYS A 60 7.03 -9.05 -14.09
N LYS A 61 7.94 -8.35 -14.75
CA LYS A 61 7.77 -6.96 -15.16
C LYS A 61 6.51 -6.76 -16.00
N HIS A 62 5.68 -5.78 -15.64
CA HIS A 62 4.45 -5.42 -16.37
C HIS A 62 4.35 -3.92 -16.69
N GLY A 63 5.03 -3.04 -15.95
CA GLY A 63 5.08 -1.61 -16.22
C GLY A 63 3.80 -0.84 -15.90
N GLU A 64 2.95 -1.37 -15.03
CA GLU A 64 1.65 -0.79 -14.66
C GLU A 64 1.65 -0.25 -13.22
N TYR A 65 2.83 -0.12 -12.60
CA TYR A 65 3.02 0.34 -11.22
C TYR A 65 2.26 -0.52 -10.18
N ASP A 66 2.06 0.01 -8.98
CA ASP A 66 1.46 -0.71 -7.85
C ASP A 66 0.06 -1.25 -8.16
N PHE A 67 -0.77 -0.47 -8.87
CA PHE A 67 -2.13 -0.91 -9.23
C PHE A 67 -2.14 -2.08 -10.19
N GLY A 68 -1.16 -2.18 -11.09
CA GLY A 68 -0.97 -3.36 -11.94
C GLY A 68 -0.60 -4.61 -11.13
N SER A 69 0.21 -4.44 -10.09
CA SER A 69 0.53 -5.50 -9.13
C SER A 69 -0.70 -5.90 -8.32
N TYR A 70 -1.46 -4.93 -7.80
CA TYR A 70 -2.72 -5.20 -7.07
C TYR A 70 -3.73 -5.95 -7.93
N LYS A 71 -3.91 -5.53 -9.19
CA LYS A 71 -4.76 -6.22 -10.17
C LYS A 71 -4.39 -7.70 -10.29
N ARG A 72 -3.12 -7.99 -10.54
CA ARG A 72 -2.64 -9.37 -10.73
C ARG A 72 -2.86 -10.22 -9.48
N GLY A 73 -2.47 -9.70 -8.33
CA GLY A 73 -2.66 -10.38 -7.06
C GLY A 73 -4.13 -10.62 -6.74
N PHE A 74 -4.99 -9.62 -6.91
CA PHE A 74 -6.42 -9.73 -6.67
C PHE A 74 -7.07 -10.82 -7.55
N PHE A 75 -6.85 -10.78 -8.86
CA PHE A 75 -7.46 -11.77 -9.76
C PHE A 75 -6.91 -13.18 -9.57
N THR A 76 -5.71 -13.33 -9.01
CA THR A 76 -5.17 -14.66 -8.66
C THR A 76 -5.95 -15.30 -7.51
N ILE A 77 -6.41 -14.52 -6.54
CA ILE A 77 -7.10 -15.03 -5.34
C ILE A 77 -8.61 -14.77 -5.34
N LYS A 78 -9.15 -14.07 -6.33
CA LYS A 78 -10.55 -13.60 -6.36
C LYS A 78 -11.56 -14.72 -6.09
N ASN A 79 -11.33 -15.91 -6.62
CA ASN A 79 -12.26 -17.04 -6.47
C ASN A 79 -12.17 -17.72 -5.08
N ASP A 80 -11.14 -17.44 -4.30
CA ASP A 80 -10.94 -17.96 -2.95
C ASP A 80 -11.51 -17.03 -1.88
N LEU A 81 -11.82 -15.77 -2.25
CA LEU A 81 -12.35 -14.75 -1.34
C LEU A 81 -13.84 -14.97 -1.05
N THR A 82 -14.21 -14.84 0.22
CA THR A 82 -15.58 -15.01 0.72
C THR A 82 -16.10 -13.75 1.43
N GLU A 83 -17.37 -13.74 1.78
CA GLU A 83 -18.02 -12.64 2.50
C GLU A 83 -17.44 -12.42 3.92
N GLU A 84 -16.77 -13.42 4.48
CA GLU A 84 -16.18 -13.33 5.82
C GLU A 84 -14.75 -12.79 5.83
N ASP A 85 -14.13 -12.59 4.66
CA ASP A 85 -12.71 -12.30 4.54
C ASP A 85 -12.41 -10.79 4.48
N GLU A 86 -11.16 -10.44 4.72
CA GLU A 86 -10.60 -9.09 4.58
C GLU A 86 -9.48 -9.10 3.54
N LEU A 87 -9.42 -8.07 2.70
CA LEU A 87 -8.40 -7.89 1.67
C LEU A 87 -7.56 -6.66 1.95
N PHE A 88 -6.25 -6.79 1.82
CA PHE A 88 -5.30 -5.69 1.98
C PHE A 88 -4.45 -5.52 0.72
N PHE A 89 -4.32 -4.27 0.26
CA PHE A 89 -3.35 -3.87 -0.75
C PHE A 89 -2.25 -3.07 -0.06
N ILE A 90 -1.01 -3.53 -0.19
CA ILE A 90 0.15 -2.96 0.48
C ILE A 90 1.28 -2.87 -0.53
N ASN A 91 2.08 -1.81 -0.49
CA ASN A 91 3.24 -1.71 -1.36
C ASN A 91 4.52 -1.35 -0.59
N ASP A 92 5.64 -1.42 -1.27
CA ASP A 92 6.97 -1.19 -0.73
C ASP A 92 7.37 0.30 -0.66
N SER A 93 6.42 1.24 -0.85
CA SER A 93 6.69 2.68 -0.75
C SER A 93 6.97 3.15 0.68
N CYS A 94 6.78 2.28 1.68
CA CYS A 94 7.03 2.58 3.09
C CYS A 94 8.06 1.63 3.70
N PHE A 95 8.83 2.16 4.66
CA PHE A 95 9.59 1.33 5.58
C PHE A 95 8.70 0.90 6.75
N CYS A 96 8.67 -0.41 7.02
CA CYS A 96 8.00 -0.94 8.20
C CYS A 96 8.95 -0.86 9.39
N ILE A 97 8.57 -0.06 10.40
CA ILE A 97 9.32 0.10 11.65
C ILE A 97 8.47 -0.45 12.79
N GLY A 98 8.89 -1.60 13.34
CA GLY A 98 8.20 -2.27 14.45
C GLY A 98 6.87 -2.91 14.07
N ASN A 99 5.98 -3.07 15.05
CA ASN A 99 4.73 -3.78 14.93
C ASN A 99 3.65 -2.94 14.22
N ILE A 100 2.94 -3.54 13.28
CA ILE A 100 1.88 -2.91 12.48
C ILE A 100 0.50 -3.53 12.68
N ASP A 101 0.31 -4.41 13.67
CA ASP A 101 -0.93 -5.15 13.91
C ASP A 101 -2.17 -4.27 13.98
N LYS A 102 -2.04 -3.06 14.56
CA LYS A 102 -3.13 -2.10 14.64
C LYS A 102 -3.74 -1.72 13.29
N PHE A 103 -2.94 -1.74 12.22
CA PHE A 103 -3.40 -1.37 10.88
C PHE A 103 -4.22 -2.47 10.21
N PHE A 104 -4.23 -3.69 10.75
CA PHE A 104 -5.05 -4.81 10.29
C PHE A 104 -6.35 -4.98 11.09
N ASN A 105 -6.69 -4.05 11.97
CA ASN A 105 -7.81 -4.19 12.91
C ASN A 105 -8.81 -3.01 12.86
N MET A 106 -8.93 -2.31 11.74
CA MET A 106 -9.97 -1.27 11.58
C MET A 106 -11.33 -1.87 11.27
N LYS A 107 -12.30 -1.68 12.21
CA LYS A 107 -13.59 -2.37 12.17
C LYS A 107 -14.79 -1.52 11.73
N ASN A 108 -14.63 -0.21 11.53
CA ASN A 108 -15.79 0.69 11.39
C ASN A 108 -15.93 1.32 9.99
N ALA A 109 -15.24 0.76 8.99
CA ALA A 109 -15.31 1.26 7.62
C ALA A 109 -15.41 0.10 6.61
N ASP A 110 -15.99 0.38 5.46
CA ASP A 110 -16.01 -0.57 4.34
C ASP A 110 -14.62 -0.65 3.69
N SER A 111 -13.87 0.49 3.69
CA SER A 111 -12.48 0.54 3.30
C SER A 111 -11.71 1.54 4.15
N PHE A 112 -10.43 1.27 4.39
CA PHE A 112 -9.57 2.14 5.16
C PHE A 112 -8.13 2.18 4.62
N ALA A 113 -7.39 3.19 5.07
CA ALA A 113 -5.96 3.32 4.82
C ALA A 113 -5.23 3.77 6.08
N VAL A 114 -3.91 3.63 6.09
CA VAL A 114 -3.12 4.25 7.16
C VAL A 114 -3.18 5.78 7.05
N MET A 115 -3.28 6.33 5.85
CA MET A 115 -3.35 7.78 5.63
C MET A 115 -4.41 8.17 4.60
N LYS A 116 -5.08 9.30 4.86
CA LYS A 116 -6.04 9.95 3.97
C LYS A 116 -5.60 11.37 3.63
N GLU A 117 -5.74 11.75 2.38
CA GLU A 117 -5.52 13.11 1.89
C GLU A 117 -6.80 13.93 1.95
N THR A 118 -6.77 15.12 2.57
CA THR A 118 -7.97 15.94 2.72
C THR A 118 -8.37 16.70 1.46
N GLU A 119 -7.41 17.14 0.64
CA GLU A 119 -7.70 17.93 -0.57
C GLU A 119 -8.45 17.11 -1.63
N THR A 120 -8.02 15.90 -1.85
CA THR A 120 -8.63 14.97 -2.81
C THR A 120 -9.69 14.07 -2.17
N ASN A 121 -9.80 14.09 -0.85
CA ASN A 121 -10.62 13.19 -0.05
C ASN A 121 -10.34 11.71 -0.38
N SER A 122 -9.08 11.37 -0.67
CA SER A 122 -8.66 10.03 -1.10
C SER A 122 -7.80 9.33 -0.06
N LEU A 123 -7.88 8.00 -0.04
CA LEU A 123 -7.01 7.12 0.72
C LEU A 123 -5.68 6.97 -0.01
N HIS A 124 -4.57 6.97 0.73
CA HIS A 124 -3.26 6.65 0.17
C HIS A 124 -3.15 5.16 -0.15
N SER A 125 -2.65 4.83 -1.35
CA SER A 125 -2.63 3.47 -1.90
C SER A 125 -1.57 2.55 -1.31
N TRP A 126 -0.63 3.06 -0.53
CA TRP A 126 0.47 2.24 -0.01
C TRP A 126 0.07 1.28 1.13
N PHE A 127 -1.11 1.46 1.73
CA PHE A 127 -1.75 0.51 2.64
C PHE A 127 -3.25 0.75 2.63
N LEU A 128 -3.99 -0.13 1.98
CA LEU A 128 -5.44 -0.13 1.87
C LEU A 128 -6.02 -1.43 2.45
N GLY A 129 -7.09 -1.32 3.21
CA GLY A 129 -7.87 -2.47 3.65
C GLY A 129 -9.30 -2.36 3.12
N PHE A 130 -9.88 -3.50 2.77
CA PHE A 130 -11.22 -3.60 2.19
C PHE A 130 -12.01 -4.71 2.89
N SER A 131 -13.27 -4.41 3.23
CA SER A 131 -14.23 -5.44 3.62
C SER A 131 -14.75 -6.18 2.39
N SER A 132 -15.35 -7.34 2.62
CA SER A 132 -16.00 -8.14 1.56
C SER A 132 -17.05 -7.36 0.77
N LYS A 133 -17.75 -6.45 1.41
CA LYS A 133 -18.72 -5.56 0.78
C LYS A 133 -18.10 -4.74 -0.37
N VAL A 134 -16.82 -4.37 -0.26
CA VAL A 134 -16.09 -3.64 -1.30
C VAL A 134 -15.52 -4.59 -2.34
N PHE A 135 -14.66 -5.53 -1.94
CA PHE A 135 -13.90 -6.32 -2.91
C PHE A 135 -14.74 -7.37 -3.67
N LEU A 136 -15.92 -7.74 -3.17
CA LEU A 136 -16.89 -8.58 -3.91
C LEU A 136 -17.84 -7.76 -4.79
N SER A 137 -17.84 -6.42 -4.68
CA SER A 137 -18.71 -5.60 -5.51
C SER A 137 -18.31 -5.62 -6.98
N PRO A 138 -19.29 -5.59 -7.91
CA PRO A 138 -19.00 -5.46 -9.33
C PRO A 138 -18.14 -4.23 -9.65
N ASP A 139 -18.44 -3.08 -9.04
CA ASP A 139 -17.72 -1.83 -9.25
C ASP A 139 -16.23 -1.93 -8.89
N PHE A 140 -15.86 -2.66 -7.83
CA PHE A 140 -14.47 -2.90 -7.48
C PHE A 140 -13.79 -3.82 -8.50
N CYS A 141 -14.47 -4.88 -8.92
CA CYS A 141 -13.95 -5.79 -9.94
C CYS A 141 -13.71 -5.05 -11.27
N ASP A 142 -14.70 -4.28 -11.74
CA ASP A 142 -14.60 -3.49 -12.98
C ASP A 142 -13.49 -2.44 -12.87
N PHE A 143 -13.36 -1.80 -11.70
CA PHE A 143 -12.27 -0.87 -11.45
C PHE A 143 -10.91 -1.56 -11.57
N MET A 144 -10.71 -2.72 -10.93
CA MET A 144 -9.46 -3.47 -11.00
C MET A 144 -9.20 -3.98 -12.42
N GLU A 145 -10.21 -4.42 -13.17
CA GLU A 145 -10.08 -4.80 -14.58
C GLU A 145 -9.63 -3.64 -15.46
N SER A 146 -10.09 -2.43 -15.16
CA SER A 146 -9.76 -1.22 -15.93
C SER A 146 -8.30 -0.77 -15.80
N VAL A 147 -7.56 -1.29 -14.81
CA VAL A 147 -6.14 -0.95 -14.62
C VAL A 147 -5.30 -1.41 -15.80
N GLN A 148 -4.56 -0.47 -16.37
CA GLN A 148 -3.69 -0.68 -17.52
C GLN A 148 -2.45 0.21 -17.43
N LYS A 149 -1.49 -0.02 -18.33
CA LYS A 149 -0.30 0.82 -18.41
C LYS A 149 -0.65 2.25 -18.80
N GLU A 150 -0.22 3.20 -18.00
CA GLU A 150 -0.43 4.62 -18.23
C GLU A 150 0.85 5.29 -18.75
N LYS A 151 0.67 6.44 -19.43
CA LYS A 151 1.80 7.20 -20.01
C LYS A 151 2.68 7.83 -18.95
N THR A 152 2.10 8.27 -17.84
CA THR A 152 2.83 8.96 -16.76
C THR A 152 2.41 8.48 -15.39
N LYS A 153 3.30 8.62 -14.39
CA LYS A 153 2.98 8.37 -12.97
C LYS A 153 1.81 9.23 -12.48
N ASN A 154 1.69 10.46 -12.98
CA ASN A 154 0.57 11.34 -12.62
C ASN A 154 -0.78 10.79 -13.12
N ASP A 155 -0.81 10.13 -14.25
CA ASP A 155 -2.04 9.48 -14.74
C ASP A 155 -2.42 8.31 -13.84
N VAL A 156 -1.44 7.50 -13.39
CA VAL A 156 -1.66 6.43 -12.41
C VAL A 156 -2.26 6.98 -11.12
N ILE A 157 -1.67 8.04 -10.56
CA ILE A 157 -2.18 8.67 -9.34
C ILE A 157 -3.62 9.15 -9.52
N LYS A 158 -3.91 9.90 -10.58
CA LYS A 158 -5.26 10.45 -10.83
C LYS A 158 -6.30 9.38 -11.10
N LYS A 159 -5.96 8.38 -11.94
CA LYS A 159 -6.90 7.35 -12.36
C LYS A 159 -7.11 6.28 -11.31
N TYR A 160 -6.05 5.86 -10.61
CA TYR A 160 -6.11 4.69 -9.74
C TYR A 160 -6.01 5.03 -8.26
N GLU A 161 -5.03 5.82 -7.77
CA GLU A 161 -4.98 6.16 -6.35
C GLU A 161 -6.19 7.00 -5.90
N VAL A 162 -6.43 8.11 -6.60
CA VAL A 162 -7.60 8.96 -6.34
C VAL A 162 -8.87 8.29 -6.86
N GLY A 163 -8.77 7.58 -7.98
CA GLY A 163 -9.88 6.90 -8.64
C GLY A 163 -10.56 5.83 -7.80
N ILE A 164 -9.79 4.98 -7.11
CA ILE A 164 -10.36 3.93 -6.24
C ILE A 164 -11.18 4.53 -5.11
N SER A 165 -10.70 5.61 -4.49
CA SER A 165 -11.45 6.30 -3.43
C SER A 165 -12.72 6.96 -3.96
N ARG A 166 -12.67 7.54 -5.17
CA ARG A 166 -13.86 8.13 -5.82
C ARG A 166 -14.88 7.06 -6.19
N MET A 167 -14.44 5.92 -6.71
CA MET A 167 -15.32 4.80 -7.02
C MET A 167 -16.05 4.34 -5.76
N MET A 168 -15.32 4.12 -4.66
CA MET A 168 -15.92 3.72 -3.40
C MET A 168 -16.91 4.74 -2.84
N GLN A 169 -16.55 6.05 -2.87
CA GLN A 169 -17.44 7.12 -2.42
C GLN A 169 -18.72 7.21 -3.27
N LYS A 170 -18.61 7.08 -4.59
CA LYS A 170 -19.76 7.09 -5.51
C LYS A 170 -20.74 5.97 -5.21
N ASN A 171 -20.23 4.82 -4.77
CA ASN A 171 -21.03 3.65 -4.43
C ASN A 171 -21.45 3.62 -2.95
N GLY A 172 -21.25 4.72 -2.21
CA GLY A 172 -21.71 4.88 -0.84
C GLY A 172 -20.92 4.08 0.20
N PHE A 173 -19.73 3.58 -0.13
CA PHE A 173 -18.87 2.91 0.84
C PHE A 173 -18.28 3.89 1.85
N VAL A 174 -18.24 3.46 3.11
CA VAL A 174 -17.64 4.23 4.21
C VAL A 174 -16.12 4.09 4.18
N LEU A 175 -15.44 5.24 4.08
CA LEU A 175 -13.97 5.32 4.05
C LEU A 175 -13.45 5.92 5.35
N ASP A 176 -12.42 5.32 5.93
CA ASP A 176 -11.74 5.82 7.14
C ASP A 176 -10.21 5.73 7.03
N SER A 177 -9.50 6.34 7.97
CA SER A 177 -8.04 6.30 8.02
C SER A 177 -7.51 6.53 9.42
N PHE A 178 -6.33 5.95 9.73
CA PHE A 178 -5.64 6.23 10.99
C PHE A 178 -5.15 7.67 11.09
N PHE A 179 -4.66 8.21 9.96
CA PHE A 179 -4.11 9.56 9.92
C PHE A 179 -4.71 10.34 8.77
N VAL A 180 -4.89 11.63 9.01
CA VAL A 180 -5.39 12.57 8.00
C VAL A 180 -4.30 13.58 7.68
N ARG A 181 -3.86 13.60 6.42
CA ARG A 181 -2.91 14.58 5.92
C ARG A 181 -3.67 15.84 5.49
N LYS A 182 -3.37 16.98 6.14
CA LYS A 182 -3.83 18.31 5.74
C LYS A 182 -2.69 19.01 5.02
N ILE A 183 -2.75 19.09 3.69
CA ILE A 183 -1.81 19.92 2.93
C ILE A 183 -2.23 21.38 3.11
N LYS A 184 -1.48 22.15 3.91
CA LYS A 184 -1.49 23.60 3.77
C LYS A 184 -0.36 23.94 2.80
N THR A 185 -0.75 24.55 1.70
CA THR A 185 0.09 25.01 0.57
C THR A 185 1.19 25.97 1.00
N THR A 186 2.30 25.47 1.53
CA THR A 186 3.60 26.16 1.48
C THR A 186 4.72 25.13 1.66
N LYS A 187 5.74 25.18 0.79
CA LYS A 187 6.98 24.36 0.86
C LYS A 187 7.66 24.33 2.25
N LYS A 188 7.34 25.29 3.11
CA LYS A 188 7.90 25.45 4.46
C LYS A 188 7.37 24.43 5.49
N TYR A 189 6.26 23.74 5.22
CA TYR A 189 5.60 22.84 6.19
C TYR A 189 5.93 21.34 6.04
N GLY A 190 6.63 20.93 4.98
CA GLY A 190 7.12 19.56 4.86
C GLY A 190 7.98 19.16 6.05
N ILE A 191 8.90 20.04 6.46
CA ILE A 191 9.80 19.84 7.61
C ILE A 191 9.02 19.77 8.93
N ILE A 192 8.00 20.62 9.13
CA ILE A 192 7.20 20.65 10.37
C ILE A 192 6.32 19.40 10.49
N PHE A 193 5.79 18.90 9.39
CA PHE A 193 5.02 17.65 9.37
C PHE A 193 5.89 16.45 9.76
N VAL A 194 7.09 16.38 9.24
CA VAL A 194 8.07 15.35 9.55
C VAL A 194 8.53 15.44 11.00
N ILE A 195 8.80 16.63 11.52
CA ILE A 195 9.14 16.84 12.94
C ILE A 195 7.99 16.40 13.85
N LYS A 196 6.74 16.68 13.48
CA LYS A 196 5.56 16.23 14.25
C LYS A 196 5.40 14.71 14.22
N ILE A 197 5.62 14.06 13.06
CA ILE A 197 5.63 12.60 12.98
C ILE A 197 6.79 12.03 13.82
N PHE A 198 7.98 12.60 13.72
CA PHE A 198 9.15 12.15 14.50
C PHE A 198 8.90 12.31 16.01
N ARG A 199 8.31 13.42 16.43
CA ARG A 199 7.93 13.66 17.81
C ARG A 199 6.85 12.69 18.29
N TYR A 200 5.84 12.41 17.46
CA TYR A 200 4.82 11.41 17.73
C TYR A 200 5.41 9.99 17.82
N LEU A 201 6.39 9.64 16.97
CA LEU A 201 7.11 8.38 17.03
C LEU A 201 7.93 8.23 18.32
N CYS A 202 8.55 9.33 18.80
CA CYS A 202 9.29 9.35 20.07
C CYS A 202 8.35 9.25 21.28
N GLU A 203 7.14 9.82 21.21
CA GLU A 203 6.19 9.86 22.33
C GLU A 203 5.35 8.57 22.44
N PHE A 204 5.07 7.85 21.34
CA PHE A 204 4.14 6.71 21.32
C PHE A 204 4.76 5.35 20.95
N GLY A 205 6.08 5.24 20.92
CA GLY A 205 6.78 3.96 20.70
C GLY A 205 6.95 3.60 19.21
N GLN A 206 7.83 2.64 18.96
CA GLN A 206 8.52 2.33 17.71
C GLN A 206 7.70 1.60 16.62
N ASN A 207 6.37 1.79 16.51
CA ASN A 207 5.51 0.98 15.63
C ASN A 207 4.88 1.84 14.53
N PHE A 208 5.52 1.95 13.37
CA PHE A 208 5.02 2.81 12.29
C PHE A 208 5.44 2.37 10.87
N LEU A 209 4.60 2.74 9.88
CA LEU A 209 4.94 2.71 8.45
C LEU A 209 5.42 4.10 8.02
N PHE A 210 6.64 4.17 7.50
CA PHE A 210 7.28 5.43 7.15
C PHE A 210 7.45 5.54 5.62
N PRO A 211 6.80 6.52 4.94
CA PRO A 211 6.94 6.71 3.50
C PRO A 211 8.40 6.99 3.10
N LYS A 212 8.89 6.29 2.08
CA LYS A 212 10.28 6.41 1.59
C LYS A 212 10.62 7.83 1.12
N GLU A 213 9.66 8.56 0.54
CA GLU A 213 9.87 9.93 0.10
C GLU A 213 10.23 10.85 1.26
N ILE A 214 9.63 10.63 2.43
CA ILE A 214 9.94 11.40 3.63
C ILE A 214 11.33 11.01 4.15
N TRP A 215 11.69 9.73 4.13
CA TRP A 215 13.01 9.23 4.55
C TRP A 215 14.14 9.79 3.67
N ARG A 216 13.97 9.77 2.34
CA ARG A 216 14.94 10.35 1.39
C ARG A 216 15.18 11.84 1.61
N ALA A 217 14.13 12.60 1.91
CA ALA A 217 14.26 14.02 2.23
C ALA A 217 15.03 14.31 3.53
N PHE A 218 15.15 13.30 4.43
CA PHE A 218 15.83 13.43 5.72
C PHE A 218 17.31 13.01 5.69
N ILE A 219 17.63 11.93 4.97
CA ILE A 219 18.96 11.30 5.03
C ILE A 219 19.86 11.75 3.88
N MET A 220 19.27 12.15 2.76
CA MET A 220 19.99 12.70 1.61
C MET A 220 19.37 14.04 1.19
N PRO A 221 19.67 15.14 1.91
CA PRO A 221 19.37 16.45 1.34
C PRO A 221 20.18 16.55 0.05
N GLU A 222 19.52 16.85 -1.07
CA GLU A 222 20.21 17.15 -2.33
C GLU A 222 21.26 18.21 -2.08
N PRO A 223 22.49 18.09 -2.65
CA PRO A 223 23.52 19.11 -2.50
C PRO A 223 23.01 20.39 -3.17
N GLY A 224 22.60 21.37 -2.37
CA GLY A 224 22.04 22.67 -2.80
C GLY A 224 20.93 23.23 -1.92
N PHE A 225 20.55 22.53 -0.85
CA PHE A 225 19.57 23.00 0.14
C PHE A 225 20.23 23.28 1.50
N LEU A 226 21.14 24.25 1.55
CA LEU A 226 21.55 25.00 2.75
C LEU A 226 21.42 26.48 2.48
#